data_21bf711f41cb94afc63a0d8197cf91ce
#
_entry.id   21bf711f41cb94afc63a0d8197cf91ce
#
_cell.length_a   1.000
_cell.length_b   1.000
_cell.length_c   1.000
_cell.angle_alpha   90.00
_cell.angle_beta   90.00
_cell.angle_gamma   90.00
#
_symmetry.space_group_name_H-M   'P 1'
#
loop_
_entity.id
_entity.type
_entity.pdbx_description
1 polymer ?
#
loop_
_entity_poly.entity_id
_entity_poly.type
_entity_poly.pdbx_seq_one_letter_code
_entity_poly.pdbx_strand_id
1 'polypeptide(L)'
;MIDNLLKQIEPFDYGMTLSDEVSELEKKEDETFYIKTISGKEFQSSAVVIAGGVGSFQPRKLKFGNAPDYESSSLHYRIKDSSIFNNKKVAILGGGDSALDWALDLSEKTAELTLIHRRNEYRAVPDSVMRAKKLCEQGKINIIENAKLTAIKGKDSQLISILVGNNESEEFTIKIDNLLVFYGVAPKLGPIADWGLDINRKTINVDTEKFQTSTEGIYAIGDINYYPGKKKLILSGFHEAALAAFAIKQRIEPDKKVHLQYTTTSSIIHERLGLKE
;
A
#
# COMPACT_ATOMS: atom_id res chain seq x y z
N MET A 1 6.87 -12.33 4.98
CA MET A 1 7.77 -11.19 5.36
C MET A 1 7.29 -10.51 6.63
N ILE A 2 6.04 -10.03 6.74
CA ILE A 2 5.53 -9.36 7.95
C ILE A 2 5.67 -10.23 9.18
N ASP A 3 5.23 -11.49 9.13
CA ASP A 3 5.33 -12.42 10.26
C ASP A 3 6.76 -12.61 10.75
N ASN A 4 7.74 -12.62 9.83
CA ASN A 4 9.16 -12.71 10.20
C ASN A 4 9.66 -11.44 10.88
N LEU A 5 9.18 -10.25 10.46
CA LEU A 5 9.52 -8.99 11.12
C LEU A 5 8.90 -8.90 12.51
N LEU A 6 7.65 -9.34 12.68
CA LEU A 6 6.99 -9.40 13.98
C LEU A 6 7.73 -10.32 14.96
N LYS A 7 8.17 -11.50 14.49
CA LYS A 7 9.01 -12.39 15.30
C LYS A 7 10.34 -11.76 15.73
N GLN A 8 10.94 -10.92 14.89
CA GLN A 8 12.20 -10.25 15.22
C GLN A 8 12.05 -9.21 16.32
N ILE A 9 10.88 -8.57 16.44
CA ILE A 9 10.64 -7.58 17.48
C ILE A 9 10.01 -8.16 18.74
N GLU A 10 9.52 -9.40 18.72
CA GLU A 10 8.87 -10.07 19.84
C GLU A 10 9.68 -10.04 21.16
N PRO A 11 11.03 -10.19 21.16
CA PRO A 11 11.83 -10.09 22.39
C PRO A 11 11.95 -8.68 22.98
N PHE A 12 11.43 -7.66 22.30
CA PHE A 12 11.51 -6.28 22.76
C PHE A 12 10.18 -5.85 23.37
N ASP A 13 10.24 -5.12 24.48
CA ASP A 13 9.05 -4.53 25.10
C ASP A 13 8.54 -3.37 24.24
N TYR A 14 7.42 -3.57 23.57
CA TYR A 14 6.77 -2.57 22.73
C TYR A 14 5.25 -2.67 22.83
N GLY A 15 4.59 -1.52 22.87
CA GLY A 15 3.13 -1.44 22.75
C GLY A 15 2.69 -1.46 21.28
N MET A 16 1.58 -2.14 20.97
CA MET A 16 0.97 -2.14 19.64
C MET A 16 -0.52 -1.81 19.74
N THR A 17 -0.96 -0.82 18.97
CA THR A 17 -2.37 -0.50 18.79
C THR A 17 -2.72 -0.70 17.33
N LEU A 18 -3.66 -1.61 17.06
CA LEU A 18 -4.09 -1.97 15.72
C LEU A 18 -5.48 -1.40 15.42
N SER A 19 -5.75 -1.19 14.11
CA SER A 19 -7.05 -0.70 13.61
C SER A 19 -7.50 0.62 14.23
N ASP A 20 -6.54 1.49 14.54
CA ASP A 20 -6.79 2.79 15.16
C ASP A 20 -5.96 3.86 14.43
N GLU A 21 -6.59 4.93 14.02
CA GLU A 21 -5.97 6.02 13.26
C GLU A 21 -5.58 7.16 14.20
N VAL A 22 -4.38 7.69 14.07
CA VAL A 22 -3.97 8.90 14.78
C VAL A 22 -4.68 10.10 14.15
N SER A 23 -5.51 10.78 14.94
CA SER A 23 -6.28 11.95 14.53
C SER A 23 -5.58 13.26 14.86
N GLU A 24 -4.88 13.32 15.98
CA GLU A 24 -4.24 14.54 16.48
C GLU A 24 -2.77 14.27 16.81
N LEU A 25 -1.92 15.23 16.46
CA LEU A 25 -0.51 15.27 16.84
C LEU A 25 -0.16 16.71 17.19
N GLU A 26 0.28 16.93 18.42
CA GLU A 26 0.61 18.25 18.95
C GLU A 26 1.98 18.23 19.65
N LYS A 27 2.89 19.14 19.30
CA LYS A 27 4.14 19.34 20.02
C LYS A 27 3.87 20.23 21.26
N LYS A 28 4.30 19.78 22.44
CA LYS A 28 4.16 20.49 23.71
C LYS A 28 5.35 21.39 23.99
N GLU A 29 5.20 22.30 24.96
CA GLU A 29 6.25 23.23 25.38
C GLU A 29 7.49 22.52 25.97
N ASP A 30 7.30 21.35 26.56
CA ASP A 30 8.36 20.50 27.10
C ASP A 30 9.08 19.64 26.04
N GLU A 31 8.87 19.96 24.76
CA GLU A 31 9.43 19.24 23.60
C GLU A 31 8.89 17.80 23.40
N THR A 32 7.92 17.37 24.19
CA THR A 32 7.22 16.10 23.98
C THR A 32 6.07 16.25 22.99
N PHE A 33 5.48 15.13 22.57
CA PHE A 33 4.37 15.07 21.67
C PHE A 33 3.16 14.44 22.34
N TYR A 34 2.01 15.11 22.21
CA TYR A 34 0.72 14.53 22.52
C TYR A 34 0.14 13.93 21.23
N ILE A 35 -0.34 12.71 21.33
CA ILE A 35 -0.88 11.94 20.21
C ILE A 35 -2.23 11.38 20.64
N LYS A 36 -3.26 11.59 19.80
CA LYS A 36 -4.59 11.06 20.03
C LYS A 36 -5.10 10.28 18.83
N THR A 37 -5.82 9.20 19.09
CA THR A 37 -6.43 8.36 18.07
C THR A 37 -7.93 8.63 17.95
N ILE A 38 -8.54 8.16 16.84
CA ILE A 38 -10.00 8.26 16.62
C ILE A 38 -10.80 7.46 17.64
N SER A 39 -10.23 6.42 18.25
CA SER A 39 -10.86 5.68 19.35
C SER A 39 -10.77 6.40 20.71
N GLY A 40 -10.07 7.54 20.77
CA GLY A 40 -9.89 8.34 21.99
C GLY A 40 -8.71 7.90 22.87
N LYS A 41 -7.83 7.02 22.40
CA LYS A 41 -6.58 6.71 23.12
C LYS A 41 -5.61 7.87 23.00
N GLU A 42 -4.89 8.11 24.08
CA GLU A 42 -3.93 9.20 24.19
C GLU A 42 -2.55 8.66 24.53
N PHE A 43 -1.52 9.26 23.94
CA PHE A 43 -0.13 8.89 24.15
C PHE A 43 0.73 10.15 24.32
N GLN A 44 1.80 10.04 25.10
CA GLN A 44 2.87 11.03 25.16
C GLN A 44 4.18 10.39 24.71
N SER A 45 4.96 11.11 23.89
CA SER A 45 6.20 10.59 23.33
C SER A 45 7.25 11.68 23.21
N SER A 46 8.53 11.32 23.34
CA SER A 46 9.67 12.23 23.11
C SER A 46 10.04 12.38 21.61
N ALA A 47 9.57 11.48 20.78
CA ALA A 47 9.76 11.54 19.32
C ALA A 47 8.64 10.79 18.60
N VAL A 48 8.36 11.17 17.35
CA VAL A 48 7.35 10.53 16.51
C VAL A 48 7.97 10.11 15.19
N VAL A 49 7.71 8.86 14.77
CA VAL A 49 8.11 8.35 13.45
C VAL A 49 6.88 8.07 12.63
N ILE A 50 6.73 8.79 11.51
CA ILE A 50 5.64 8.60 10.56
C ILE A 50 6.10 7.60 9.50
N ALA A 51 5.55 6.38 9.54
CA ALA A 51 5.81 5.31 8.58
C ALA A 51 4.53 4.92 7.79
N GLY A 52 3.72 5.92 7.46
CA GLY A 52 2.38 5.76 6.87
C GLY A 52 2.33 5.28 5.42
N GLY A 53 3.46 4.87 4.82
CA GLY A 53 3.52 4.40 3.45
C GLY A 53 3.07 5.47 2.46
N VAL A 54 2.14 5.15 1.58
CA VAL A 54 1.53 6.13 0.66
C VAL A 54 0.27 6.76 1.24
N GLY A 55 0.06 6.69 2.55
CA GLY A 55 -1.16 7.10 3.23
C GLY A 55 -2.24 6.00 3.20
N SER A 56 -3.48 6.35 3.48
CA SER A 56 -4.57 5.38 3.42
C SER A 56 -4.73 4.85 1.99
N PHE A 57 -4.62 3.53 1.85
CA PHE A 57 -4.81 2.83 0.57
C PHE A 57 -6.29 2.80 0.19
N GLN A 58 -6.77 3.90 -0.37
CA GLN A 58 -8.09 3.91 -0.98
C GLN A 58 -7.96 3.50 -2.46
N PRO A 59 -8.50 2.35 -2.88
CA PRO A 59 -8.54 1.99 -4.28
C PRO A 59 -9.30 3.06 -5.06
N ARG A 60 -8.88 3.33 -6.27
CA ARG A 60 -9.63 4.22 -7.17
C ARG A 60 -10.90 3.51 -7.59
N LYS A 61 -12.01 3.89 -6.97
CA LYS A 61 -13.32 3.33 -7.24
C LYS A 61 -13.86 3.73 -8.61
N LEU A 62 -14.73 2.89 -9.15
CA LEU A 62 -15.53 3.21 -10.33
C LEU A 62 -16.48 4.38 -9.99
N LYS A 63 -16.70 5.25 -10.98
CA LYS A 63 -17.56 6.44 -10.84
C LYS A 63 -18.95 6.23 -11.40
N PHE A 64 -19.42 5.00 -11.52
CA PHE A 64 -20.81 4.69 -11.88
C PHE A 64 -21.69 4.75 -10.65
N GLY A 65 -22.89 5.39 -10.77
CA GLY A 65 -23.77 5.61 -9.63
C GLY A 65 -24.26 4.31 -8.97
N ASN A 66 -24.36 3.23 -9.74
CA ASN A 66 -24.77 1.91 -9.25
C ASN A 66 -23.61 0.99 -8.84
N ALA A 67 -22.36 1.44 -8.90
CA ALA A 67 -21.21 0.61 -8.53
C ALA A 67 -21.23 0.17 -7.06
N PRO A 68 -21.63 1.01 -6.08
CA PRO A 68 -21.70 0.61 -4.68
C PRO A 68 -22.60 -0.61 -4.42
N ASP A 69 -23.64 -0.81 -5.22
CA ASP A 69 -24.59 -1.91 -5.05
C ASP A 69 -23.95 -3.31 -5.23
N TYR A 70 -22.81 -3.37 -5.89
CA TYR A 70 -22.08 -4.61 -6.23
C TYR A 70 -20.81 -4.82 -5.44
N GLU A 71 -20.34 -3.84 -4.65
CA GLU A 71 -19.03 -3.89 -3.95
C GLU A 71 -18.93 -5.01 -2.89
N SER A 72 -20.02 -5.47 -2.34
CA SER A 72 -20.05 -6.56 -1.36
C SER A 72 -20.13 -7.96 -1.95
N SER A 73 -20.32 -8.07 -3.27
CA SER A 73 -20.70 -9.34 -3.91
C SER A 73 -19.86 -9.70 -5.13
N SER A 74 -19.80 -8.81 -6.12
CA SER A 74 -19.24 -9.13 -7.44
C SER A 74 -18.33 -8.04 -8.02
N LEU A 75 -18.21 -6.89 -7.36
CA LEU A 75 -17.26 -5.84 -7.69
C LEU A 75 -16.18 -5.74 -6.61
N HIS A 76 -14.92 -5.97 -6.99
CA HIS A 76 -13.81 -6.07 -6.06
C HIS A 76 -12.69 -5.09 -6.43
N TYR A 77 -12.24 -4.33 -5.44
CA TYR A 77 -11.05 -3.46 -5.54
C TYR A 77 -9.83 -4.06 -4.83
N ARG A 78 -10.05 -5.15 -4.10
CA ARG A 78 -9.06 -5.90 -3.33
C ARG A 78 -9.49 -7.35 -3.21
N ILE A 79 -8.56 -8.26 -3.35
CA ILE A 79 -8.80 -9.69 -3.21
C ILE A 79 -8.21 -10.13 -1.86
N LYS A 80 -9.03 -10.80 -1.05
CA LYS A 80 -8.60 -11.45 0.20
C LYS A 80 -8.49 -12.96 0.02
N ASP A 81 -9.39 -13.53 -0.75
CA ASP A 81 -9.47 -14.96 -1.05
C ASP A 81 -9.77 -15.13 -2.54
N SER A 82 -8.86 -15.75 -3.26
CA SER A 82 -9.00 -15.98 -4.70
C SER A 82 -9.90 -17.16 -5.04
N SER A 83 -10.23 -18.02 -4.08
CA SER A 83 -11.06 -19.19 -4.29
C SER A 83 -12.50 -18.85 -4.71
N ILE A 84 -13.00 -17.67 -4.34
CA ILE A 84 -14.34 -17.18 -4.72
C ILE A 84 -14.52 -17.01 -6.23
N PHE A 85 -13.43 -16.96 -6.99
CA PHE A 85 -13.42 -16.79 -8.45
C PHE A 85 -13.32 -18.15 -9.20
N ASN A 86 -13.20 -19.26 -8.48
CA ASN A 86 -13.10 -20.58 -9.09
C ASN A 86 -14.33 -20.88 -9.97
N ASN A 87 -14.09 -21.29 -11.21
CA ASN A 87 -15.11 -21.58 -12.21
C ASN A 87 -16.08 -20.41 -12.49
N LYS A 88 -15.65 -19.16 -12.29
CA LYS A 88 -16.42 -17.94 -12.57
C LYS A 88 -15.91 -17.23 -13.82
N LYS A 89 -16.78 -16.42 -14.44
CA LYS A 89 -16.41 -15.47 -15.48
C LYS A 89 -15.93 -14.18 -14.83
N VAL A 90 -14.66 -13.87 -15.00
CA VAL A 90 -14.00 -12.74 -14.34
C VAL A 90 -13.45 -11.75 -15.34
N ALA A 91 -13.75 -10.48 -15.14
CA ALA A 91 -13.07 -9.40 -15.83
C ALA A 91 -12.14 -8.64 -14.89
N ILE A 92 -10.95 -8.30 -15.37
CA ILE A 92 -9.94 -7.51 -14.65
C ILE A 92 -9.72 -6.21 -15.40
N LEU A 93 -9.84 -5.08 -14.70
CA LEU A 93 -9.57 -3.75 -15.25
C LEU A 93 -8.24 -3.23 -14.71
N GLY A 94 -7.28 -2.99 -15.58
CA GLY A 94 -5.98 -2.42 -15.20
C GLY A 94 -4.86 -2.80 -16.15
N GLY A 95 -3.68 -2.26 -15.90
CA GLY A 95 -2.46 -2.53 -16.71
C GLY A 95 -1.18 -2.29 -15.89
N GLY A 96 -1.29 -2.30 -14.56
CA GLY A 96 -0.16 -2.31 -13.63
C GLY A 96 0.05 -3.70 -13.04
N ASP A 97 1.08 -3.83 -12.20
CA ASP A 97 1.50 -5.11 -11.59
C ASP A 97 0.33 -5.87 -10.98
N SER A 98 -0.50 -5.23 -10.12
CA SER A 98 -1.64 -5.90 -9.50
C SER A 98 -2.62 -6.52 -10.50
N ALA A 99 -2.88 -5.86 -11.64
CA ALA A 99 -3.80 -6.41 -12.63
C ALA A 99 -3.20 -7.62 -13.34
N LEU A 100 -1.91 -7.55 -13.69
CA LEU A 100 -1.20 -8.63 -14.38
C LEU A 100 -0.97 -9.82 -13.45
N ASP A 101 -0.55 -9.59 -12.20
CA ASP A 101 -0.32 -10.65 -11.22
C ASP A 101 -1.61 -11.44 -10.94
N TRP A 102 -2.74 -10.75 -10.78
CA TRP A 102 -4.03 -11.42 -10.61
C TRP A 102 -4.51 -12.09 -11.90
N ALA A 103 -4.23 -11.54 -13.08
CA ALA A 103 -4.54 -12.21 -14.33
C ALA A 103 -3.76 -13.52 -14.48
N LEU A 104 -2.48 -13.53 -14.07
CA LEU A 104 -1.65 -14.74 -14.08
C LEU A 104 -2.14 -15.77 -13.05
N ASP A 105 -2.43 -15.34 -11.81
CA ASP A 105 -2.89 -16.25 -10.75
C ASP A 105 -4.26 -16.88 -11.05
N LEU A 106 -5.19 -16.12 -11.63
CA LEU A 106 -6.55 -16.55 -11.89
C LEU A 106 -6.72 -17.30 -13.22
N SER A 107 -5.72 -17.30 -14.08
CA SER A 107 -5.81 -17.87 -15.44
C SER A 107 -6.19 -19.35 -15.50
N GLU A 108 -5.85 -20.11 -14.45
CA GLU A 108 -6.17 -21.55 -14.38
C GLU A 108 -7.32 -21.88 -13.40
N LYS A 109 -7.84 -20.86 -12.71
CA LYS A 109 -8.88 -21.02 -11.68
C LYS A 109 -10.27 -20.65 -12.19
N THR A 110 -10.35 -19.72 -13.13
CA THR A 110 -11.60 -19.15 -13.63
C THR A 110 -12.13 -19.91 -14.84
N ALA A 111 -13.45 -19.86 -15.07
CA ALA A 111 -14.07 -20.41 -16.28
C ALA A 111 -13.74 -19.57 -17.52
N GLU A 112 -13.77 -18.25 -17.37
CA GLU A 112 -13.40 -17.28 -18.39
C GLU A 112 -12.69 -16.10 -17.70
N LEU A 113 -11.56 -15.66 -18.24
CA LEU A 113 -10.81 -14.52 -17.70
C LEU A 113 -10.55 -13.49 -18.81
N THR A 114 -10.95 -12.26 -18.57
CA THR A 114 -10.72 -11.16 -19.50
C THR A 114 -9.98 -10.01 -18.81
N LEU A 115 -8.77 -9.70 -19.30
CA LEU A 115 -8.01 -8.52 -18.88
C LEU A 115 -8.31 -7.36 -19.82
N ILE A 116 -8.76 -6.23 -19.29
CA ILE A 116 -9.14 -5.04 -20.07
C ILE A 116 -8.22 -3.89 -19.68
N HIS A 117 -7.53 -3.34 -20.67
CA HIS A 117 -6.64 -2.22 -20.48
C HIS A 117 -6.91 -1.10 -21.48
N ARG A 118 -6.90 0.15 -20.96
CA ARG A 118 -7.23 1.35 -21.76
C ARG A 118 -6.16 1.77 -22.79
N ARG A 119 -5.00 1.14 -22.76
CA ARG A 119 -3.85 1.41 -23.65
C ARG A 119 -3.27 0.07 -24.10
N ASN A 120 -2.34 0.13 -25.06
CA ASN A 120 -1.50 -1.01 -25.46
C ASN A 120 -0.17 -1.08 -24.67
N GLU A 121 0.14 -0.05 -23.87
CA GLU A 121 1.34 0.02 -23.02
C GLU A 121 0.99 -0.28 -21.57
N TYR A 122 1.67 -1.24 -20.99
CA TYR A 122 1.50 -1.66 -19.60
C TYR A 122 2.50 -0.96 -18.69
N ARG A 123 2.10 -0.76 -17.43
CA ARG A 123 2.99 -0.27 -16.37
C ARG A 123 3.57 -1.40 -15.53
N ALA A 124 3.07 -2.61 -15.72
CA ALA A 124 3.55 -3.80 -15.06
C ALA A 124 4.96 -4.17 -15.54
N VAL A 125 5.67 -4.97 -14.73
CA VAL A 125 6.99 -5.48 -15.12
C VAL A 125 6.90 -6.28 -16.43
N PRO A 126 7.89 -6.15 -17.33
CA PRO A 126 7.84 -6.75 -18.67
C PRO A 126 7.62 -8.26 -18.67
N ASP A 127 8.15 -8.99 -17.69
CA ASP A 127 7.96 -10.44 -17.56
C ASP A 127 6.48 -10.81 -17.36
N SER A 128 5.78 -10.13 -16.45
CA SER A 128 4.34 -10.38 -16.23
C SER A 128 3.51 -10.10 -17.49
N VAL A 129 3.85 -9.07 -18.23
CA VAL A 129 3.18 -8.75 -19.50
C VAL A 129 3.42 -9.83 -20.56
N MET A 130 4.66 -10.28 -20.71
CA MET A 130 5.04 -11.35 -21.64
C MET A 130 4.29 -12.65 -21.30
N ARG A 131 4.26 -13.04 -20.03
CA ARG A 131 3.54 -14.23 -19.57
C ARG A 131 2.04 -14.14 -19.82
N ALA A 132 1.42 -12.99 -19.56
CA ALA A 132 0.00 -12.78 -19.82
C ALA A 132 -0.32 -12.88 -21.33
N LYS A 133 0.50 -12.28 -22.19
CA LYS A 133 0.34 -12.39 -23.65
C LYS A 133 0.46 -13.85 -24.12
N LYS A 134 1.41 -14.61 -23.57
CA LYS A 134 1.54 -16.04 -23.86
C LYS A 134 0.29 -16.85 -23.46
N LEU A 135 -0.29 -16.55 -22.30
CA LEU A 135 -1.55 -17.18 -21.87
C LEU A 135 -2.72 -16.78 -22.79
N CYS A 136 -2.72 -15.56 -23.33
CA CYS A 136 -3.71 -15.14 -24.31
C CYS A 136 -3.58 -15.92 -25.63
N GLU A 137 -2.37 -16.10 -26.15
CA GLU A 137 -2.09 -16.93 -27.32
C GLU A 137 -2.53 -18.39 -27.13
N GLN A 138 -2.46 -18.90 -25.90
CA GLN A 138 -2.93 -20.23 -25.52
C GLN A 138 -4.45 -20.31 -25.29
N GLY A 139 -5.18 -19.22 -25.43
CA GLY A 139 -6.63 -19.16 -25.19
C GLY A 139 -7.05 -19.29 -23.71
N LYS A 140 -6.11 -19.16 -22.76
CA LYS A 140 -6.39 -19.25 -21.32
C LYS A 140 -6.95 -17.95 -20.74
N ILE A 141 -6.62 -16.81 -21.32
CA ILE A 141 -7.16 -15.50 -20.97
C ILE A 141 -7.48 -14.72 -22.23
N ASN A 142 -8.44 -13.78 -22.15
CA ASN A 142 -8.68 -12.78 -23.16
C ASN A 142 -8.03 -11.47 -22.76
N ILE A 143 -7.34 -10.80 -23.69
CA ILE A 143 -6.78 -9.47 -23.47
C ILE A 143 -7.45 -8.50 -24.43
N ILE A 144 -8.02 -7.42 -23.88
CA ILE A 144 -8.65 -6.34 -24.64
C ILE A 144 -7.90 -5.05 -24.33
N GLU A 145 -7.11 -4.60 -25.28
CA GLU A 145 -6.33 -3.36 -25.20
C GLU A 145 -7.10 -2.20 -25.83
N ASN A 146 -6.68 -0.96 -25.52
CA ASN A 146 -7.30 0.27 -26.02
C ASN A 146 -8.80 0.39 -25.73
N ALA A 147 -9.25 -0.20 -24.64
CA ALA A 147 -10.65 -0.29 -24.28
C ALA A 147 -10.93 0.19 -22.86
N LYS A 148 -12.10 0.75 -22.65
CA LYS A 148 -12.55 1.29 -21.35
C LYS A 148 -13.90 0.73 -20.97
N LEU A 149 -14.10 0.53 -19.67
CA LEU A 149 -15.41 0.28 -19.12
C LEU A 149 -16.30 1.51 -19.29
N THR A 150 -17.46 1.35 -19.94
CA THR A 150 -18.45 2.41 -20.19
C THR A 150 -19.70 2.24 -19.32
N ALA A 151 -20.09 1.00 -18.97
CA ALA A 151 -21.18 0.73 -18.06
C ALA A 151 -21.01 -0.62 -17.35
N ILE A 152 -21.74 -0.76 -16.25
CA ILE A 152 -21.92 -2.02 -15.52
C ILE A 152 -23.40 -2.34 -15.43
N LYS A 153 -23.77 -3.61 -15.56
CA LYS A 153 -25.16 -4.07 -15.46
C LYS A 153 -25.23 -5.27 -14.51
N GLY A 154 -26.22 -5.25 -13.65
CA GLY A 154 -26.46 -6.35 -12.70
C GLY A 154 -27.89 -6.42 -12.26
N LYS A 155 -28.20 -7.43 -11.47
CA LYS A 155 -29.50 -7.69 -10.87
C LYS A 155 -29.27 -8.29 -9.47
N ASP A 156 -30.14 -7.96 -8.52
CA ASP A 156 -30.11 -8.50 -7.16
C ASP A 156 -28.71 -8.42 -6.50
N SER A 157 -28.09 -7.24 -6.59
CA SER A 157 -26.73 -6.94 -6.10
C SER A 157 -25.61 -7.79 -6.71
N GLN A 158 -25.84 -8.47 -7.85
CA GLN A 158 -24.85 -9.24 -8.59
C GLN A 158 -24.62 -8.64 -9.98
N LEU A 159 -23.37 -8.54 -10.39
CA LEU A 159 -23.03 -8.17 -11.76
C LEU A 159 -23.40 -9.32 -12.71
N ILE A 160 -23.90 -8.97 -13.88
CA ILE A 160 -24.23 -9.91 -14.95
C ILE A 160 -23.38 -9.63 -16.17
N SER A 161 -23.11 -8.36 -16.45
CA SER A 161 -22.31 -7.94 -17.59
C SER A 161 -21.70 -6.56 -17.42
N ILE A 162 -20.70 -6.30 -18.22
CA ILE A 162 -20.08 -5.00 -18.40
C ILE A 162 -20.18 -4.57 -19.85
N LEU A 163 -20.22 -3.26 -20.09
CA LEU A 163 -20.12 -2.66 -21.43
C LEU A 163 -18.72 -2.05 -21.56
N VAL A 164 -18.05 -2.38 -22.64
CA VAL A 164 -16.68 -1.96 -22.91
C VAL A 164 -16.64 -1.26 -24.25
N GLY A 165 -16.15 -0.03 -24.28
CA GLY A 165 -15.95 0.74 -25.50
C GLY A 165 -14.48 0.79 -25.90
N ASN A 166 -14.19 0.63 -27.19
CA ASN A 166 -12.86 0.83 -27.76
C ASN A 166 -12.67 2.27 -28.25
N ASN A 167 -11.46 2.59 -28.73
CA ASN A 167 -11.14 3.93 -29.24
C ASN A 167 -11.85 4.24 -30.57
N GLU A 168 -12.42 3.24 -31.24
CA GLU A 168 -13.14 3.35 -32.51
C GLU A 168 -14.65 3.56 -32.35
N SER A 169 -15.06 3.86 -31.10
CA SER A 169 -16.46 4.08 -30.69
C SER A 169 -17.37 2.85 -30.81
N GLU A 170 -16.80 1.66 -30.95
CA GLU A 170 -17.54 0.41 -30.85
C GLU A 170 -17.69 0.00 -29.40
N GLU A 171 -18.92 -0.35 -29.01
CA GLU A 171 -19.23 -0.88 -27.69
C GLU A 171 -19.68 -2.33 -27.78
N PHE A 172 -19.19 -3.15 -26.88
CA PHE A 172 -19.59 -4.55 -26.79
C PHE A 172 -19.81 -4.99 -25.35
N THR A 173 -20.68 -5.95 -25.17
CA THR A 173 -21.07 -6.46 -23.85
C THR A 173 -20.29 -7.72 -23.54
N ILE A 174 -19.68 -7.78 -22.34
CA ILE A 174 -19.02 -8.98 -21.81
C ILE A 174 -19.86 -9.47 -20.64
N LYS A 175 -20.28 -10.74 -20.66
CA LYS A 175 -20.94 -11.41 -19.53
C LYS A 175 -19.90 -11.77 -18.50
N ILE A 176 -20.15 -11.44 -17.24
CA ILE A 176 -19.25 -11.70 -16.12
C ILE A 176 -20.03 -12.07 -14.87
N ASP A 177 -19.38 -12.78 -13.96
CA ASP A 177 -19.84 -12.99 -12.59
C ASP A 177 -19.15 -12.05 -11.62
N ASN A 178 -17.88 -11.66 -11.90
CA ASN A 178 -17.09 -10.78 -11.03
C ASN A 178 -16.26 -9.78 -11.85
N LEU A 179 -16.12 -8.58 -11.30
CA LEU A 179 -15.32 -7.49 -11.83
C LEU A 179 -14.24 -7.10 -10.81
N LEU A 180 -12.97 -7.23 -11.21
CA LEU A 180 -11.82 -6.81 -10.42
C LEU A 180 -11.27 -5.49 -10.97
N VAL A 181 -11.11 -4.48 -10.12
CA VAL A 181 -10.72 -3.12 -10.55
C VAL A 181 -9.39 -2.72 -9.94
N PHE A 182 -8.34 -2.71 -10.75
CA PHE A 182 -6.97 -2.35 -10.36
C PHE A 182 -6.49 -1.07 -11.06
N TYR A 183 -7.22 0.03 -10.84
CA TYR A 183 -6.85 1.35 -11.35
C TYR A 183 -5.77 2.06 -10.53
N GLY A 184 -5.16 1.33 -9.58
CA GLY A 184 -4.21 1.83 -8.62
C GLY A 184 -4.90 2.44 -7.40
N VAL A 185 -4.07 2.91 -6.48
CA VAL A 185 -4.50 3.53 -5.23
C VAL A 185 -4.42 5.06 -5.33
N ALA A 186 -5.31 5.73 -4.65
CA ALA A 186 -5.22 7.18 -4.46
C ALA A 186 -4.61 7.43 -3.08
N PRO A 187 -3.33 7.86 -3.00
CA PRO A 187 -2.73 8.20 -1.72
C PRO A 187 -3.53 9.33 -1.06
N LYS A 188 -3.91 9.14 0.20
CA LYS A 188 -4.48 10.19 1.05
C LYS A 188 -3.66 10.27 2.32
N LEU A 189 -3.19 11.45 2.65
CA LEU A 189 -2.42 11.67 3.89
C LEU A 189 -3.31 11.57 5.13
N GLY A 190 -4.63 11.74 4.97
CA GLY A 190 -5.52 11.78 6.12
C GLY A 190 -5.17 12.93 7.07
N PRO A 191 -5.27 12.74 8.39
CA PRO A 191 -4.94 13.75 9.39
C PRO A 191 -3.50 14.29 9.31
N ILE A 192 -2.56 13.51 8.75
CA ILE A 192 -1.15 13.94 8.58
C ILE A 192 -1.05 15.26 7.80
N ALA A 193 -1.99 15.53 6.90
CA ALA A 193 -2.00 16.75 6.11
C ALA A 193 -2.19 18.03 6.97
N ASP A 194 -2.77 17.88 8.15
CA ASP A 194 -3.15 18.98 9.05
C ASP A 194 -2.17 19.14 10.23
N TRP A 195 -1.08 18.35 10.31
CA TRP A 195 -0.11 18.40 11.41
C TRP A 195 0.97 19.46 11.25
N GLY A 196 0.82 20.39 10.27
CA GLY A 196 1.75 21.50 10.06
C GLY A 196 3.12 21.11 9.49
N LEU A 197 3.24 19.91 8.93
CA LEU A 197 4.48 19.43 8.31
C LEU A 197 4.66 20.00 6.91
N ASP A 198 5.90 20.11 6.45
CA ASP A 198 6.20 20.51 5.07
C ASP A 198 5.85 19.36 4.10
N ILE A 199 4.74 19.55 3.38
CA ILE A 199 4.16 18.56 2.48
C ILE A 199 4.52 18.88 1.02
N ASN A 200 5.19 17.93 0.36
CA ASN A 200 5.42 17.96 -1.07
C ASN A 200 4.42 17.04 -1.78
N ARG A 201 3.37 17.62 -2.37
CA ARG A 201 2.23 16.91 -3.00
C ARG A 201 1.50 16.01 -2.00
N LYS A 202 1.94 14.76 -1.81
CA LYS A 202 1.34 13.76 -0.91
C LYS A 202 2.41 13.00 -0.13
N THR A 203 3.54 13.64 0.10
CA THR A 203 4.67 13.11 0.84
C THR A 203 5.23 14.20 1.75
N ILE A 204 5.93 13.81 2.79
CA ILE A 204 6.50 14.70 3.79
C ILE A 204 7.95 14.96 3.42
N ASN A 205 8.34 16.24 3.29
CA ASN A 205 9.74 16.62 3.10
C ASN A 205 10.56 16.26 4.35
N VAL A 206 11.73 15.69 4.14
CA VAL A 206 12.68 15.35 5.21
C VAL A 206 14.10 15.71 4.79
N ASP A 207 14.97 15.93 5.78
CA ASP A 207 16.41 15.94 5.54
C ASP A 207 16.93 14.51 5.27
N THR A 208 18.07 14.38 4.62
CA THR A 208 18.63 13.07 4.25
C THR A 208 19.64 12.53 5.25
N GLU A 209 19.96 13.32 6.29
CA GLU A 209 20.89 12.89 7.35
C GLU A 209 20.17 12.10 8.44
N LYS A 210 18.99 12.59 8.86
CA LYS A 210 18.23 12.07 10.01
C LYS A 210 16.84 11.60 9.65
N PHE A 211 16.35 11.94 8.46
CA PHE A 211 14.96 11.78 8.04
C PHE A 211 13.97 12.52 8.94
N GLN A 212 14.42 13.65 9.51
CA GLN A 212 13.60 14.55 10.30
C GLN A 212 12.76 15.45 9.38
N THR A 213 11.53 15.72 9.79
CA THR A 213 10.62 16.64 9.08
C THR A 213 10.96 18.09 9.39
N SER A 214 10.15 19.04 8.88
CA SER A 214 10.22 20.45 9.25
C SER A 214 9.99 20.73 10.75
N THR A 215 9.40 19.76 11.46
CA THR A 215 9.17 19.84 12.91
C THR A 215 10.17 18.93 13.62
N GLU A 216 11.00 19.56 14.46
CA GLU A 216 12.01 18.84 15.24
C GLU A 216 11.38 17.79 16.15
N GLY A 217 11.95 16.57 16.15
CA GLY A 217 11.45 15.40 16.90
C GLY A 217 10.40 14.58 16.15
N ILE A 218 9.95 15.04 14.97
CA ILE A 218 9.10 14.26 14.08
C ILE A 218 9.93 13.80 12.87
N TYR A 219 9.91 12.51 12.61
CA TYR A 219 10.63 11.84 11.53
C TYR A 219 9.64 11.19 10.56
N ALA A 220 9.99 11.09 9.28
CA ALA A 220 9.17 10.39 8.31
C ALA A 220 10.02 9.44 7.46
N ILE A 221 9.61 8.17 7.40
CA ILE A 221 10.37 7.09 6.76
C ILE A 221 9.50 6.27 5.80
N GLY A 222 10.12 5.60 4.85
CA GLY A 222 9.42 4.80 3.85
C GLY A 222 8.74 5.64 2.78
N ASP A 223 7.69 5.12 2.17
CA ASP A 223 7.05 5.74 1.00
C ASP A 223 6.34 7.07 1.27
N ILE A 224 6.13 7.41 2.55
CA ILE A 224 5.49 8.66 2.97
C ILE A 224 6.42 9.87 2.84
N ASN A 225 7.74 9.68 2.91
CA ASN A 225 8.68 10.78 2.86
C ASN A 225 9.11 11.15 1.43
N TYR A 226 9.70 12.33 1.31
CA TYR A 226 10.30 12.84 0.09
C TYR A 226 11.64 13.54 0.37
N TYR A 227 12.60 13.24 -0.47
CA TYR A 227 13.87 13.92 -0.61
C TYR A 227 14.42 13.74 -2.04
N PRO A 228 15.35 14.57 -2.54
CA PRO A 228 15.94 14.40 -3.86
C PRO A 228 16.57 13.01 -4.04
N GLY A 229 16.21 12.31 -5.10
CA GLY A 229 16.70 10.95 -5.39
C GLY A 229 15.93 9.82 -4.71
N LYS A 230 14.88 10.10 -3.93
CA LYS A 230 14.03 9.09 -3.28
C LYS A 230 13.58 8.00 -4.23
N LYS A 231 13.80 6.76 -3.82
CA LYS A 231 13.20 5.56 -4.43
C LYS A 231 12.27 4.89 -3.41
N LYS A 232 11.04 4.58 -3.84
CA LYS A 232 10.04 3.90 -3.01
C LYS A 232 10.30 2.40 -3.00
N LEU A 233 11.27 1.99 -2.19
CA LEU A 233 11.70 0.61 -2.01
C LEU A 233 11.68 0.26 -0.52
N ILE A 234 11.38 -0.99 -0.20
CA ILE A 234 11.46 -1.51 1.19
C ILE A 234 12.87 -1.29 1.76
N LEU A 235 13.91 -1.56 0.96
CA LEU A 235 15.31 -1.34 1.35
C LEU A 235 15.60 0.11 1.75
N SER A 236 15.08 1.09 0.98
CA SER A 236 15.22 2.50 1.32
C SER A 236 14.56 2.81 2.65
N GLY A 237 13.35 2.30 2.88
CA GLY A 237 12.63 2.50 4.14
C GLY A 237 13.36 1.94 5.36
N PHE A 238 14.02 0.79 5.25
CA PHE A 238 14.84 0.23 6.33
C PHE A 238 16.09 1.06 6.61
N HIS A 239 16.76 1.55 5.57
CA HIS A 239 17.90 2.45 5.71
C HIS A 239 17.49 3.76 6.43
N GLU A 240 16.40 4.37 5.98
CA GLU A 240 15.83 5.57 6.57
C GLU A 240 15.46 5.36 8.05
N ALA A 241 14.85 4.22 8.37
CA ALA A 241 14.50 3.83 9.74
C ALA A 241 15.74 3.72 10.64
N ALA A 242 16.82 3.15 10.12
CA ALA A 242 18.08 3.05 10.86
C ALA A 242 18.65 4.43 11.19
N LEU A 243 18.76 5.33 10.23
CA LEU A 243 19.29 6.68 10.47
C LEU A 243 18.38 7.51 11.40
N ALA A 244 17.06 7.44 11.21
CA ALA A 244 16.11 8.07 12.13
C ALA A 244 16.25 7.54 13.56
N ALA A 245 16.44 6.23 13.75
CA ALA A 245 16.62 5.64 15.09
C ALA A 245 17.87 6.17 15.79
N PHE A 246 18.99 6.33 15.09
CA PHE A 246 20.20 6.95 15.64
C PHE A 246 19.95 8.42 16.03
N ALA A 247 19.28 9.18 15.19
CA ALA A 247 18.95 10.57 15.47
C ALA A 247 18.00 10.73 16.67
N ILE A 248 16.99 9.87 16.77
CA ILE A 248 16.06 9.81 17.90
C ILE A 248 16.82 9.49 19.19
N LYS A 249 17.70 8.50 19.15
CA LYS A 249 18.50 8.13 20.33
C LYS A 249 19.38 9.29 20.82
N GLN A 250 20.03 10.01 19.89
CA GLN A 250 20.83 11.20 20.20
C GLN A 250 19.98 12.33 20.77
N ARG A 251 18.73 12.50 20.30
CA ARG A 251 17.79 13.49 20.82
C ARG A 251 17.34 13.16 22.26
N ILE A 252 17.01 11.90 22.52
CA ILE A 252 16.51 11.47 23.84
C ILE A 252 17.61 11.44 24.89
N GLU A 253 18.83 11.12 24.49
CA GLU A 253 20.00 11.04 25.38
C GLU A 253 21.16 11.88 24.83
N PRO A 254 21.05 13.23 24.84
CA PRO A 254 22.02 14.12 24.17
C PRO A 254 23.43 14.03 24.75
N ASP A 255 23.55 13.71 26.03
CA ASP A 255 24.84 13.61 26.73
C ASP A 255 25.52 12.25 26.53
N LYS A 256 24.85 11.28 25.91
CA LYS A 256 25.40 9.96 25.67
C LYS A 256 25.82 9.79 24.21
N LYS A 257 27.03 9.31 24.02
CA LYS A 257 27.49 8.96 22.69
C LYS A 257 26.75 7.73 22.18
N VAL A 258 26.07 7.86 21.04
CA VAL A 258 25.41 6.73 20.37
C VAL A 258 26.47 5.94 19.59
N HIS A 259 26.74 4.72 20.03
CA HIS A 259 27.68 3.83 19.37
C HIS A 259 26.95 2.92 18.37
N LEU A 260 27.48 2.81 17.17
CA LEU A 260 27.07 1.78 16.24
C LEU A 260 27.55 0.41 16.76
N GLN A 261 26.61 -0.47 17.08
CA GLN A 261 26.91 -1.86 17.45
C GLN A 261 26.29 -2.80 16.39
N TYR A 262 27.03 -3.78 15.99
CA TYR A 262 26.50 -4.86 15.14
C TYR A 262 25.80 -5.90 16.01
N THR A 263 24.72 -6.48 15.52
CA THR A 263 23.95 -7.53 16.21
C THR A 263 24.84 -8.73 16.60
N THR A 264 25.84 -9.03 15.78
CA THR A 264 26.80 -10.12 16.01
C THR A 264 27.79 -9.88 17.16
N THR A 265 27.89 -8.63 17.65
CA THR A 265 28.85 -8.24 18.69
C THR A 265 28.19 -7.58 19.91
N SER A 266 26.87 -7.42 19.88
CA SER A 266 26.12 -6.77 20.96
C SER A 266 25.69 -7.76 22.02
N SER A 267 26.35 -7.76 23.18
CA SER A 267 25.97 -8.57 24.33
C SER A 267 24.52 -8.30 24.80
N ILE A 268 24.08 -7.05 24.73
CA ILE A 268 22.72 -6.66 25.08
C ILE A 268 21.69 -7.33 24.16
N ILE A 269 21.95 -7.38 22.87
CA ILE A 269 21.07 -8.05 21.91
C ILE A 269 21.11 -9.56 22.10
N HIS A 270 22.30 -10.14 22.33
CA HIS A 270 22.43 -11.57 22.60
C HIS A 270 21.62 -11.96 23.85
N GLU A 271 21.72 -11.19 24.93
CA GLU A 271 20.94 -11.42 26.15
C GLU A 271 19.42 -11.37 25.87
N ARG A 272 18.93 -10.34 25.17
CA ARG A 272 17.50 -10.20 24.83
C ARG A 272 16.98 -11.30 23.89
N LEU A 273 17.83 -11.82 23.02
CA LEU A 273 17.49 -12.93 22.13
C LEU A 273 17.69 -14.31 22.79
N GLY A 274 18.12 -14.36 24.05
CA GLY A 274 18.40 -15.60 24.76
C GLY A 274 19.57 -16.40 24.19
N LEU A 275 20.48 -15.75 23.45
CA LEU A 275 21.67 -16.37 22.93
C LEU A 275 22.71 -16.46 24.06
N LYS A 276 23.13 -17.67 24.40
CA LYS A 276 24.27 -17.87 25.32
C LYS A 276 25.56 -17.56 24.59
N GLU A 277 26.48 -16.84 25.25
CA GLU A 277 27.87 -16.70 24.82
C GLU A 277 28.58 -18.04 24.76
#